data_0441a5a532b43d6e3c608cf2a188da40
#
_entry.id   0441a5a532b43d6e3c608cf2a188da40
#
_cell.length_a   1.000
_cell.length_b   1.000
_cell.length_c   1.000
_cell.angle_alpha   90.00
_cell.angle_beta   90.00
_cell.angle_gamma   90.00
#
_symmetry.space_group_name_H-M   'P 1'
#
loop_
_entity.id
_entity.type
_entity.pdbx_description
1 polymer ?
#
loop_
_entity_poly.entity_id
_entity_poly.type
_entity_poly.pdbx_seq_one_letter_code
_entity_poly.pdbx_strand_id
1 'polypeptide(L)'
;MHAAWLVKARRVDGPLTGGHEHAGQVVRVGDTIRRPRGAGAEVVEALLVHLAAVGFDAAPRFLGVDGEGRQVLTFVPGEVHRQPPWQLDDEVNAVRLGELAGLLHRVHAATASFAPP
;
A
#
# COMPACT_ATOMS: atom_id res chain seq x y z
N MET A 1 12.34 -13.87 -8.92
CA MET A 1 11.07 -14.46 -8.46
C MET A 1 9.92 -13.45 -8.52
N HIS A 2 10.06 -12.32 -7.90
CA HIS A 2 9.02 -11.28 -7.95
C HIS A 2 8.93 -10.58 -9.30
N ALA A 3 10.02 -10.52 -10.06
CA ALA A 3 10.02 -9.89 -11.38
C ALA A 3 9.09 -10.59 -12.39
N ALA A 4 9.00 -11.92 -12.37
CA ALA A 4 8.12 -12.65 -13.26
C ALA A 4 6.64 -12.34 -12.99
N TRP A 5 6.30 -12.09 -11.73
CA TRP A 5 4.97 -11.71 -11.32
C TRP A 5 4.64 -10.27 -11.72
N LEU A 6 5.58 -9.36 -11.55
CA LEU A 6 5.45 -7.95 -11.97
C LEU A 6 5.32 -7.83 -13.49
N VAL A 7 6.01 -8.68 -14.26
CA VAL A 7 5.90 -8.69 -15.73
C VAL A 7 4.52 -9.14 -16.20
N LYS A 8 3.87 -10.03 -15.46
CA LYS A 8 2.50 -10.46 -15.75
C LYS A 8 1.43 -9.44 -15.32
N ALA A 9 1.74 -8.58 -14.38
CA ALA A 9 0.84 -7.50 -13.99
C ALA A 9 0.78 -6.49 -15.14
N ARG A 10 -0.39 -6.28 -15.70
CA ARG A 10 -0.60 -5.31 -16.76
C ARG A 10 -0.20 -3.93 -16.26
N ARG A 11 0.76 -3.33 -16.94
CA ARG A 11 1.12 -1.93 -16.71
C ARG A 11 0.07 -1.05 -17.40
N VAL A 12 -0.90 -0.62 -16.63
CA VAL A 12 -1.91 0.32 -17.11
C VAL A 12 -1.73 1.61 -16.35
N ASP A 13 -1.27 2.63 -17.06
CA ASP A 13 -1.18 3.97 -16.50
C ASP A 13 -2.57 4.60 -16.46
N GLY A 14 -2.83 5.36 -15.42
CA GLY A 14 -4.08 6.10 -15.31
C GLY A 14 -4.67 6.07 -13.91
N PRO A 15 -5.88 6.64 -13.77
CA PRO A 15 -6.58 6.67 -12.49
C PRO A 15 -6.87 5.27 -11.96
N LEU A 16 -6.70 5.10 -10.65
CA LEU A 16 -7.03 3.86 -9.96
C LEU A 16 -8.42 3.96 -9.34
N THR A 17 -9.10 2.81 -9.30
CA THR A 17 -10.36 2.66 -8.59
C THR A 17 -10.13 2.07 -7.20
N GLY A 18 -10.98 2.41 -6.27
CA GLY A 18 -10.86 2.00 -4.86
C GLY A 18 -10.32 3.14 -4.00
N GLY A 19 -10.48 3.02 -2.71
CA GLY A 19 -10.21 4.10 -1.77
C GLY A 19 -11.32 5.15 -1.76
N HIS A 20 -11.45 5.84 -0.64
CA HIS A 20 -12.54 6.81 -0.47
C HIS A 20 -12.03 8.26 -0.48
N GLU A 21 -10.85 8.50 0.09
CA GLU A 21 -10.37 9.84 0.34
C GLU A 21 -9.85 10.56 -0.90
N HIS A 22 -9.23 9.82 -1.81
CA HIS A 22 -8.62 10.37 -3.03
C HIS A 22 -9.13 9.69 -4.30
N ALA A 23 -10.41 9.27 -4.29
CA ALA A 23 -11.00 8.61 -5.44
C ALA A 23 -10.84 9.44 -6.71
N GLY A 24 -10.29 8.86 -7.77
CA GLY A 24 -10.03 9.51 -9.05
C GLY A 24 -8.78 10.37 -9.11
N GLN A 25 -8.12 10.64 -7.98
CA GLN A 25 -6.90 11.46 -7.92
C GLN A 25 -5.63 10.63 -7.80
N VAL A 26 -5.75 9.35 -7.50
CA VAL A 26 -4.62 8.43 -7.44
C VAL A 26 -4.41 7.83 -8.82
N VAL A 27 -3.22 7.99 -9.36
CA VAL A 27 -2.89 7.50 -10.69
C VAL A 27 -1.70 6.55 -10.64
N ARG A 28 -1.71 5.57 -11.53
CA ARG A 28 -0.57 4.69 -11.75
C ARG A 28 0.27 5.24 -12.89
N VAL A 29 1.58 5.33 -12.68
CA VAL A 29 2.55 5.68 -13.71
C VAL A 29 3.68 4.64 -13.65
N GLY A 30 3.73 3.75 -14.61
CA GLY A 30 4.68 2.64 -14.60
C GLY A 30 4.47 1.72 -13.39
N ASP A 31 5.50 1.52 -12.61
CA ASP A 31 5.47 0.73 -11.37
C ASP A 31 5.27 1.59 -10.12
N THR A 32 4.80 2.81 -10.30
CA THR A 32 4.57 3.75 -9.21
C THR A 32 3.12 4.17 -9.13
N ILE A 33 2.74 4.60 -7.93
CA ILE A 33 1.47 5.25 -7.65
C ILE A 33 1.77 6.70 -7.31
N ARG A 34 0.97 7.61 -7.85
CA ARG A 34 1.05 9.04 -7.57
C ARG A 34 -0.25 9.51 -6.97
N ARG A 35 -0.15 10.12 -5.80
CA ARG A 35 -1.33 10.61 -5.08
C ARG A 35 -1.07 11.98 -4.48
N PRO A 36 -2.13 12.80 -4.30
CA PRO A 36 -1.98 14.10 -3.68
C PRO A 36 -1.41 13.98 -2.27
N ARG A 37 -0.57 14.91 -1.89
CA ARG A 37 -0.11 15.07 -0.50
C ARG A 37 -1.16 15.86 0.27
N GLY A 38 -1.69 15.25 1.33
CA GLY A 38 -2.63 15.89 2.23
C GLY A 38 -2.00 16.24 3.58
N ALA A 39 -2.85 16.59 4.52
CA ALA A 39 -2.43 16.74 5.90
C ALA A 39 -1.86 15.43 6.44
N GLY A 40 -0.78 15.50 7.19
CA GLY A 40 -0.12 14.30 7.72
C GLY A 40 0.78 13.57 6.72
N ALA A 41 0.97 14.10 5.51
CA ALA A 41 1.82 13.47 4.50
C ALA A 41 3.24 13.19 5.00
N GLU A 42 3.83 14.12 5.72
CA GLU A 42 5.19 13.96 6.27
C GLU A 42 5.29 12.77 7.24
N VAL A 43 4.29 12.58 8.08
CA VAL A 43 4.27 11.45 9.02
C VAL A 43 4.15 10.14 8.27
N VAL A 44 3.27 10.06 7.29
CA VAL A 44 3.10 8.86 6.45
C VAL A 44 4.38 8.54 5.69
N GLU A 45 5.00 9.55 5.09
CA GLU A 45 6.26 9.40 4.36
C GLU A 45 7.38 8.90 5.27
N ALA A 46 7.50 9.48 6.46
CA ALA A 46 8.48 9.05 7.45
C ALA A 46 8.21 7.61 7.92
N LEU A 47 6.95 7.25 8.12
CA LEU A 47 6.58 5.88 8.48
C LEU A 47 6.97 4.87 7.40
N LEU A 48 6.68 5.17 6.14
CA LEU A 48 7.04 4.28 5.03
C LEU A 48 8.56 4.12 4.89
N VAL A 49 9.31 5.19 5.09
CA VAL A 49 10.78 5.12 5.11
C VAL A 49 11.26 4.24 6.27
N HIS A 50 10.67 4.40 7.45
CA HIS A 50 11.00 3.58 8.61
C HIS A 50 10.70 2.09 8.36
N LEU A 51 9.52 1.77 7.82
CA LEU A 51 9.13 0.39 7.53
C LEU A 51 10.10 -0.28 6.56
N ALA A 52 10.53 0.45 5.53
CA ALA A 52 11.54 -0.06 4.61
C ALA A 52 12.88 -0.29 5.32
N ALA A 53 13.29 0.62 6.20
CA ALA A 53 14.55 0.52 6.94
C ALA A 53 14.60 -0.68 7.89
N VAL A 54 13.48 -1.04 8.51
CA VAL A 54 13.40 -2.20 9.41
C VAL A 54 13.08 -3.51 8.67
N GLY A 55 13.02 -3.48 7.33
CA GLY A 55 12.79 -4.67 6.53
C GLY A 55 11.33 -5.13 6.44
N PHE A 56 10.38 -4.29 6.78
CA PHE A 56 8.97 -4.60 6.62
C PHE A 56 8.58 -4.41 5.15
N ASP A 57 8.23 -5.50 4.48
CA ASP A 57 8.01 -5.54 3.03
C ASP A 57 6.53 -5.54 2.61
N ALA A 58 5.60 -5.56 3.57
CA ALA A 58 4.16 -5.60 3.30
C ALA A 58 3.53 -4.20 3.19
N ALA A 59 4.33 -3.19 2.92
CA ALA A 59 3.88 -1.82 2.69
C ALA A 59 4.57 -1.26 1.44
N PRO A 60 3.95 -0.30 0.75
CA PRO A 60 4.62 0.37 -0.35
C PRO A 60 5.84 1.15 0.15
N ARG A 61 6.80 1.39 -0.72
CA ARG A 61 7.94 2.25 -0.43
C ARG A 61 7.65 3.66 -0.90
N PHE A 62 8.05 4.62 -0.09
CA PHE A 62 8.02 6.02 -0.48
C PHE A 62 9.24 6.34 -1.33
N LEU A 63 9.00 6.83 -2.56
CA LEU A 63 10.06 7.11 -3.54
C LEU A 63 10.39 8.60 -3.67
N GLY A 64 9.56 9.45 -3.10
CA GLY A 64 9.76 10.90 -3.16
C GLY A 64 8.49 11.63 -3.57
N VAL A 65 8.66 12.88 -3.97
CA VAL A 65 7.58 13.76 -4.42
C VAL A 65 7.89 14.15 -5.86
N ASP A 66 6.89 14.07 -6.74
CA ASP A 66 7.07 14.40 -8.14
C ASP A 66 7.00 15.91 -8.41
N GLY A 67 7.20 16.32 -9.69
CA GLY A 67 7.16 17.71 -10.09
C GLY A 67 5.82 18.40 -9.92
N GLU A 68 4.74 17.64 -9.70
CA GLU A 68 3.41 18.16 -9.43
C GLU A 68 3.06 18.15 -7.93
N GLY A 69 4.03 17.85 -7.07
CA GLY A 69 3.86 17.82 -5.62
C GLY A 69 3.11 16.59 -5.10
N ARG A 70 3.04 15.53 -5.89
CA ARG A 70 2.36 14.29 -5.49
C ARG A 70 3.34 13.31 -4.86
N GLN A 71 2.86 12.54 -3.89
CA GLN A 71 3.62 11.41 -3.35
C GLN A 71 3.82 10.35 -4.43
N VAL A 72 5.02 9.84 -4.54
CA VAL A 72 5.35 8.72 -5.40
C VAL A 72 5.64 7.52 -4.54
N LEU A 73 4.84 6.47 -4.71
CA LEU A 73 4.93 5.22 -3.96
C LEU A 73 5.14 4.07 -4.94
N THR A 74 5.72 2.97 -4.46
CA THR A 74 5.75 1.75 -5.26
C THR A 74 4.34 1.21 -5.45
N PHE A 75 4.07 0.66 -6.64
CA PHE A 75 2.81 -0.03 -6.89
C PHE A 75 2.80 -1.37 -6.18
N VAL A 76 1.78 -1.60 -5.37
CA VAL A 76 1.53 -2.89 -4.71
C VAL A 76 0.44 -3.59 -5.49
N PRO A 77 0.77 -4.64 -6.23
CA PRO A 77 -0.22 -5.38 -6.99
C PRO A 77 -1.13 -6.18 -6.08
N GLY A 78 -2.38 -6.33 -6.48
CA GLY A 78 -3.36 -7.08 -5.72
C GLY A 78 -4.76 -6.84 -6.23
N GLU A 79 -5.69 -7.56 -5.67
CA GLU A 79 -7.11 -7.39 -5.94
C GLU A 79 -7.79 -6.68 -4.77
N VAL A 80 -8.66 -5.73 -5.10
CA VAL A 80 -9.50 -5.07 -4.10
C VAL A 80 -10.83 -5.79 -4.08
N HIS A 81 -11.17 -6.38 -2.93
CA HIS A 81 -12.47 -7.02 -2.74
C HIS A 81 -13.52 -5.97 -2.41
N ARG A 82 -14.55 -5.90 -3.25
CA ARG A 82 -15.67 -4.97 -3.05
C ARG A 82 -16.77 -5.56 -2.19
N GLN A 83 -16.74 -6.89 -2.00
CA GLN A 83 -17.73 -7.58 -1.19
C GLN A 83 -17.38 -7.47 0.29
N PRO A 84 -18.37 -7.18 1.15
CA PRO A 84 -18.14 -7.20 2.59
C PRO A 84 -17.74 -8.62 3.08
N PRO A 85 -16.97 -8.72 4.17
CA PRO A 85 -16.49 -10.01 4.67
C PRO A 85 -17.59 -11.04 4.94
N TRP A 86 -18.77 -10.62 5.35
CA TRP A 86 -19.89 -11.53 5.64
C TRP A 86 -20.51 -12.16 4.38
N GLN A 87 -20.14 -11.73 3.21
CA GLN A 87 -20.56 -12.34 1.93
C GLN A 87 -19.54 -13.37 1.42
N LEU A 88 -18.45 -13.56 2.15
CA LEU A 88 -17.43 -14.55 1.81
C LEU A 88 -17.67 -15.84 2.57
N ASP A 89 -17.11 -16.93 2.04
CA ASP A 89 -17.15 -18.23 2.70
C ASP A 89 -16.45 -18.18 4.07
N ASP A 90 -17.01 -18.85 5.07
CA ASP A 90 -16.50 -18.84 6.45
C ASP A 90 -15.07 -19.40 6.55
N GLU A 91 -14.75 -20.43 5.77
CA GLU A 91 -13.39 -20.99 5.76
C GLU A 91 -12.39 -19.99 5.19
N VAL A 92 -12.75 -19.30 4.11
CA VAL A 92 -11.94 -18.24 3.52
C VAL A 92 -11.76 -17.11 4.51
N ASN A 93 -12.81 -16.72 5.22
CA ASN A 93 -12.73 -15.66 6.24
C ASN A 93 -11.84 -16.07 7.41
N ALA A 94 -11.90 -17.32 7.86
CA ALA A 94 -11.05 -17.81 8.94
C ALA A 94 -9.56 -17.74 8.56
N VAL A 95 -9.21 -18.15 7.34
CA VAL A 95 -7.84 -18.05 6.83
C VAL A 95 -7.37 -16.60 6.75
N ARG A 96 -8.22 -15.73 6.22
CA ARG A 96 -7.90 -14.29 6.07
C ARG A 96 -7.73 -13.60 7.42
N LEU A 97 -8.54 -13.95 8.40
CA LEU A 97 -8.40 -13.43 9.77
C LEU A 97 -7.06 -13.83 10.39
N GLY A 98 -6.63 -15.08 10.19
CA GLY A 98 -5.32 -15.53 10.64
C GLY A 98 -4.17 -14.79 9.98
N GLU A 99 -4.24 -14.59 8.68
CA GLU A 99 -3.25 -13.82 7.92
C GLU A 99 -3.21 -12.36 8.36
N LEU A 100 -4.39 -11.76 8.56
CA LEU A 100 -4.49 -10.38 9.04
C LEU A 100 -3.90 -10.23 10.45
N ALA A 101 -4.20 -11.16 11.35
CA ALA A 101 -3.66 -11.14 12.71
C ALA A 101 -2.12 -11.23 12.69
N GLY A 102 -1.55 -12.09 11.85
CA GLY A 102 -0.11 -12.19 11.65
C GLY A 102 0.50 -10.91 11.09
N LEU A 103 -0.17 -10.30 10.11
CA LEU A 103 0.27 -9.03 9.54
C LEU A 103 0.23 -7.90 10.56
N LEU A 104 -0.84 -7.79 11.35
CA LEU A 104 -0.95 -6.78 12.41
C LEU A 104 0.15 -6.95 13.46
N HIS A 105 0.47 -8.18 13.84
CA HIS A 105 1.58 -8.46 14.76
C HIS A 105 2.91 -7.95 14.17
N ARG A 106 3.16 -8.20 12.90
CA ARG A 106 4.36 -7.73 12.21
C ARG A 106 4.42 -6.20 12.11
N VAL A 107 3.28 -5.55 11.83
CA VAL A 107 3.18 -4.10 11.80
C VAL A 107 3.49 -3.50 13.17
N HIS A 108 2.90 -4.05 14.24
CA HIS A 108 3.16 -3.58 15.59
C HIS A 108 4.64 -3.72 15.97
N ALA A 109 5.26 -4.85 15.63
CA ALA A 109 6.69 -5.05 15.87
C ALA A 109 7.54 -4.05 15.06
N ALA A 110 7.20 -3.83 13.80
CA ALA A 110 7.95 -2.93 12.92
C ALA A 110 7.82 -1.46 13.33
N THR A 111 6.67 -1.06 13.89
CA THR A 111 6.40 0.33 14.28
C THR A 111 6.80 0.66 15.71
N ALA A 112 7.17 -0.33 16.52
CA ALA A 112 7.54 -0.12 17.91
C ALA A 112 8.71 0.88 18.09
N SER A 113 9.63 0.93 17.13
CA SER A 113 10.77 1.85 17.14
C SER A 113 10.56 3.10 16.30
N PHE A 114 9.36 3.32 15.77
CA PHE A 114 9.08 4.50 14.94
C PHE A 114 8.91 5.74 15.82
N ALA A 115 9.66 6.78 15.48
CA ALA A 115 9.49 8.12 16.07
C ALA A 115 8.98 9.07 15.00
N PRO A 116 7.75 9.63 15.14
CA PRO A 116 7.24 10.61 14.20
C PRO A 116 8.10 11.87 14.15
N PRO A 117 8.17 12.52 13.00
CA PRO A 117 8.90 13.78 12.86
C PRO A 117 8.23 14.91 13.66
#